data_954952048dbf9db02cdde73abcab70ba
#
_entry.id   954952048dbf9db02cdde73abcab70ba
#
_cell.length_a   1.000
_cell.length_b   1.000
_cell.length_c   1.000
_cell.angle_alpha   90.00
_cell.angle_beta   90.00
_cell.angle_gamma   90.00
#
_symmetry.space_group_name_H-M   'P 1'
#
loop_
_entity.id
_entity.type
_entity.pdbx_description
1 polymer ?
#
loop_
_entity_poly.entity_id
_entity_poly.type
_entity_poly.pdbx_seq_one_letter_code
_entity_poly.pdbx_strand_id
1 'polypeptide(L)'
;MVTLGKADLILVNGQFHTVDRENPVAEAVAVRDGKFLEVGTVAEVMQHHCDGTKVVDLKGHTAIPGLNDSHLHLIRGGLNYNLELRWEGVPSLADALRMLKEQALRTPSPQWVRVVGGWSEFQFAERRMPTLDEINDAAPDTPVFILHLYDRALLNRAALKVVGYTKDTPNPPGGEIQRDANGNPTGMLIARPNAMILYATLAKGPKLPLEQQVNSTRQFMRELNRLGLTSAIDAGGGFQNYPEDYEVIAELHEKKQMTIRIAYNLFTQRPGHELEDFEKWTDMFTPGQGSDFFRHNGAGEMLVFSAADFEDFLEPRPDLAPGMEDELERVVRHLVEHRWPFRLHATYNESISRMLDVFEKVNRDIPFNGLHWFFDHAETVSQANIDRIKALGGGIAVQHRMAFQGEYFAERYGIEATRHTPPVAKMLETGVPVGLGTDATRVASYNPWTALYWLVSGRTVGGMQMYDHSARLDRDTALMLWTQGSAWFSSEQNQKGQIKAGQLADLAVLSKDYFRVPEEEIKGIESVLTVVNGDIVYAAGAFGPLAPPAIPVLPEWSPVVKVPGHYRSAPPQAARVGMSVAHHCSGPCGVHNHQHDFARTSEMPVSDDNAFWGALGCSCFAF
;
A
#
# COMPACT_ATOMS: atom_id res chain seq x y z
N MET A 1 -2.42 -36.24 34.16
CA MET A 1 -1.91 -34.85 34.33
C MET A 1 -1.53 -34.37 32.96
N VAL A 2 -2.23 -33.41 32.43
CA VAL A 2 -1.80 -32.69 31.22
C VAL A 2 -0.56 -31.88 31.65
N THR A 3 0.58 -32.16 31.03
CA THR A 3 1.79 -31.38 31.29
C THR A 3 1.52 -30.00 30.73
N LEU A 4 1.26 -29.00 31.59
CA LEU A 4 1.09 -27.60 31.20
C LEU A 4 2.36 -27.16 30.46
N GLY A 5 2.21 -26.66 29.24
CA GLY A 5 3.32 -26.13 28.47
C GLY A 5 3.89 -24.89 29.16
N LYS A 6 5.21 -24.71 29.15
CA LYS A 6 5.87 -23.51 29.67
C LYS A 6 5.83 -22.40 28.63
N ALA A 7 5.49 -21.19 29.03
CA ALA A 7 5.46 -20.05 28.12
C ALA A 7 6.81 -19.31 28.08
N ASP A 8 7.15 -18.76 26.91
CA ASP A 8 8.29 -17.85 26.71
C ASP A 8 7.91 -16.41 27.05
N LEU A 9 6.68 -16.01 26.66
CA LEU A 9 6.11 -14.70 26.90
C LEU A 9 4.68 -14.84 27.42
N ILE A 10 4.33 -14.05 28.41
CA ILE A 10 2.96 -13.89 28.90
C ILE A 10 2.61 -12.39 28.88
N LEU A 11 1.47 -12.05 28.28
CA LEU A 11 0.89 -10.71 28.32
C LEU A 11 -0.38 -10.76 29.17
N VAL A 12 -0.47 -9.89 30.17
CA VAL A 12 -1.60 -9.87 31.13
C VAL A 12 -2.22 -8.48 31.24
N ASN A 13 -3.40 -8.42 31.81
CA ASN A 13 -4.14 -7.18 32.08
C ASN A 13 -4.38 -6.34 30.81
N GLY A 14 -4.63 -6.99 29.69
CA GLY A 14 -5.02 -6.36 28.42
C GLY A 14 -6.52 -6.51 28.13
N GLN A 15 -7.02 -5.69 27.20
CA GLN A 15 -8.31 -5.89 26.57
C GLN A 15 -8.06 -6.49 25.18
N PHE A 16 -8.00 -7.83 25.12
CA PHE A 16 -7.73 -8.52 23.87
C PHE A 16 -9.00 -8.70 23.06
N HIS A 17 -9.05 -8.10 21.86
CA HIS A 17 -10.04 -8.40 20.84
C HIS A 17 -9.44 -9.43 19.90
N THR A 18 -9.91 -10.66 19.98
CA THR A 18 -9.20 -11.81 19.41
C THR A 18 -9.49 -12.06 17.93
N VAL A 19 -10.59 -11.48 17.40
CA VAL A 19 -11.15 -11.81 16.07
C VAL A 19 -11.58 -13.29 15.97
N ASP A 20 -11.49 -14.06 17.05
CA ASP A 20 -12.05 -15.42 17.15
C ASP A 20 -13.50 -15.34 17.64
N ARG A 21 -14.45 -15.75 16.80
CA ARG A 21 -15.88 -15.73 17.15
C ARG A 21 -16.25 -16.63 18.33
N GLU A 22 -15.45 -17.66 18.60
CA GLU A 22 -15.67 -18.58 19.71
C GLU A 22 -15.19 -18.01 21.04
N ASN A 23 -14.18 -17.12 21.01
CA ASN A 23 -13.59 -16.46 22.16
C ASN A 23 -13.25 -15.01 21.82
N PRO A 24 -14.23 -14.11 21.62
CA PRO A 24 -14.03 -12.77 21.04
C PRO A 24 -13.20 -11.82 21.90
N VAL A 25 -13.11 -12.06 23.21
CA VAL A 25 -12.35 -11.24 24.16
C VAL A 25 -11.56 -12.09 25.14
N ALA A 26 -10.40 -11.61 25.54
CA ALA A 26 -9.57 -12.22 26.57
C ALA A 26 -8.86 -11.16 27.43
N GLU A 27 -8.32 -11.56 28.57
CA GLU A 27 -7.58 -10.69 29.50
C GLU A 27 -6.07 -10.89 29.41
N ALA A 28 -5.64 -12.07 28.91
CA ALA A 28 -4.26 -12.49 28.87
C ALA A 28 -4.00 -13.50 27.76
N VAL A 29 -2.73 -13.62 27.35
CA VAL A 29 -2.24 -14.62 26.43
C VAL A 29 -0.90 -15.18 26.90
N ALA A 30 -0.67 -16.50 26.71
CA ALA A 30 0.61 -17.15 26.81
C ALA A 30 1.15 -17.49 25.43
N VAL A 31 2.43 -17.28 25.20
CA VAL A 31 3.12 -17.57 23.93
C VAL A 31 4.25 -18.56 24.18
N ARG A 32 4.39 -19.50 23.26
CA ARG A 32 5.48 -20.45 23.23
C ARG A 32 5.89 -20.79 21.82
N ASP A 33 7.19 -20.83 21.55
CA ASP A 33 7.75 -21.19 20.24
C ASP A 33 7.08 -20.39 19.08
N GLY A 34 6.83 -19.09 19.29
CA GLY A 34 6.24 -18.18 18.30
C GLY A 34 4.73 -18.35 18.08
N LYS A 35 4.02 -19.15 18.89
CA LYS A 35 2.58 -19.39 18.78
C LYS A 35 1.85 -19.09 20.09
N PHE A 36 0.58 -18.73 19.96
CA PHE A 36 -0.30 -18.63 21.13
C PHE A 36 -0.47 -20.03 21.73
N LEU A 37 -0.10 -20.19 23.00
CA LEU A 37 -0.24 -21.42 23.78
C LEU A 37 -1.61 -21.46 24.49
N GLU A 38 -2.00 -20.32 25.09
CA GLU A 38 -3.26 -20.15 25.79
C GLU A 38 -3.77 -18.74 25.61
N VAL A 39 -5.09 -18.57 25.49
CA VAL A 39 -5.78 -17.29 25.35
C VAL A 39 -7.01 -17.32 26.27
N GLY A 40 -7.06 -16.46 27.29
CA GLY A 40 -8.14 -16.52 28.25
C GLY A 40 -7.99 -15.51 29.39
N THR A 41 -8.39 -15.91 30.59
CA THR A 41 -8.23 -15.13 31.81
C THR A 41 -6.78 -15.10 32.29
N VAL A 42 -6.45 -14.10 33.12
CA VAL A 42 -5.11 -14.04 33.75
C VAL A 42 -4.80 -15.31 34.55
N ALA A 43 -5.81 -15.88 35.25
CA ALA A 43 -5.63 -17.07 36.07
C ALA A 43 -5.29 -18.32 35.23
N GLU A 44 -5.92 -18.49 34.07
CA GLU A 44 -5.63 -19.61 33.14
C GLU A 44 -4.26 -19.47 32.53
N VAL A 45 -3.96 -18.29 31.99
CA VAL A 45 -2.69 -18.02 31.29
C VAL A 45 -1.48 -18.12 32.22
N MET A 46 -1.59 -17.64 33.47
CA MET A 46 -0.51 -17.70 34.47
C MET A 46 -0.15 -19.12 34.91
N GLN A 47 -0.97 -20.13 34.61
CA GLN A 47 -0.59 -21.55 34.84
C GLN A 47 0.59 -21.98 33.97
N HIS A 48 0.85 -21.27 32.86
CA HIS A 48 1.99 -21.54 31.97
C HIS A 48 3.27 -20.80 32.36
N HIS A 49 3.23 -20.00 33.42
CA HIS A 49 4.40 -19.28 33.93
C HIS A 49 5.46 -20.23 34.50
N CYS A 50 6.72 -19.97 34.21
CA CYS A 50 7.88 -20.66 34.78
C CYS A 50 9.07 -19.73 34.91
N ASP A 51 10.15 -20.21 35.57
CA ASP A 51 11.41 -19.48 35.59
C ASP A 51 11.89 -19.25 34.16
N GLY A 52 12.12 -17.98 33.80
CA GLY A 52 12.51 -17.56 32.47
C GLY A 52 11.36 -17.03 31.59
N THR A 53 10.09 -17.21 31.97
CA THR A 53 8.95 -16.62 31.29
C THR A 53 8.99 -15.08 31.44
N LYS A 54 8.99 -14.36 30.30
CA LYS A 54 8.84 -12.90 30.31
C LYS A 54 7.36 -12.55 30.51
N VAL A 55 7.05 -11.80 31.57
CA VAL A 55 5.67 -11.33 31.83
C VAL A 55 5.60 -9.82 31.57
N VAL A 56 4.61 -9.40 30.79
CA VAL A 56 4.35 -7.99 30.45
C VAL A 56 2.92 -7.63 30.85
N ASP A 57 2.79 -6.65 31.72
CA ASP A 57 1.49 -6.07 32.09
C ASP A 57 1.08 -5.01 31.07
N LEU A 58 -0.01 -5.24 30.35
CA LEU A 58 -0.54 -4.34 29.32
C LEU A 58 -1.29 -3.13 29.91
N LYS A 59 -1.49 -3.05 31.21
CA LYS A 59 -2.05 -1.88 31.91
C LYS A 59 -3.42 -1.44 31.36
N GLY A 60 -4.23 -2.38 30.95
CA GLY A 60 -5.56 -2.14 30.39
C GLY A 60 -5.61 -1.68 28.93
N HIS A 61 -4.46 -1.66 28.22
CA HIS A 61 -4.46 -1.31 26.79
C HIS A 61 -5.20 -2.36 25.96
N THR A 62 -5.80 -1.88 24.87
CA THR A 62 -6.43 -2.72 23.85
C THR A 62 -5.36 -3.45 23.03
N ALA A 63 -5.50 -4.75 22.89
CA ALA A 63 -4.67 -5.60 22.05
C ALA A 63 -5.52 -6.25 20.95
N ILE A 64 -4.97 -6.32 19.74
CA ILE A 64 -5.59 -6.90 18.55
C ILE A 64 -4.63 -7.88 17.88
N PRO A 65 -5.10 -8.80 17.02
CA PRO A 65 -4.20 -9.55 16.14
C PRO A 65 -3.35 -8.58 15.32
N GLY A 66 -2.13 -8.96 15.02
CA GLY A 66 -1.27 -8.17 14.15
C GLY A 66 -1.95 -7.90 12.80
N LEU A 67 -1.89 -6.65 12.36
CA LEU A 67 -2.48 -6.27 11.08
C LEU A 67 -1.71 -6.93 9.93
N ASN A 68 -2.45 -7.34 8.92
CA ASN A 68 -1.93 -8.02 7.73
C ASN A 68 -2.40 -7.27 6.48
N ASP A 69 -1.47 -6.64 5.77
CA ASP A 69 -1.75 -5.94 4.53
C ASP A 69 -1.86 -6.93 3.37
N SER A 70 -3.04 -7.03 2.74
CA SER A 70 -3.26 -7.97 1.63
C SER A 70 -2.62 -7.53 0.31
N HIS A 71 -2.18 -6.27 0.22
CA HIS A 71 -1.56 -5.71 -0.97
C HIS A 71 -0.68 -4.50 -0.62
N LEU A 72 0.61 -4.73 -0.56
CA LEU A 72 1.62 -3.70 -0.29
C LEU A 72 2.83 -3.94 -1.20
N HIS A 73 3.40 -2.88 -1.74
CA HIS A 73 4.68 -2.94 -2.47
C HIS A 73 5.84 -2.75 -1.48
N LEU A 74 5.97 -3.69 -0.54
CA LEU A 74 6.88 -3.56 0.61
C LEU A 74 8.35 -3.64 0.19
N ILE A 75 8.69 -4.58 -0.69
CA ILE A 75 10.09 -4.79 -1.11
C ILE A 75 10.59 -3.53 -1.80
N ARG A 76 9.90 -3.09 -2.85
CA ARG A 76 10.23 -1.83 -3.55
C ARG A 76 10.19 -0.62 -2.62
N GLY A 77 9.17 -0.50 -1.78
CA GLY A 77 9.03 0.58 -0.81
C GLY A 77 10.19 0.61 0.18
N GLY A 78 10.60 -0.54 0.67
CA GLY A 78 11.72 -0.68 1.61
C GLY A 78 13.05 -0.19 1.04
N LEU A 79 13.36 -0.54 -0.21
CA LEU A 79 14.59 -0.09 -0.88
C LEU A 79 14.73 1.45 -0.92
N ASN A 80 13.63 2.17 -0.93
CA ASN A 80 13.60 3.62 -1.15
C ASN A 80 13.09 4.42 0.05
N TYR A 81 12.60 3.79 1.11
CA TYR A 81 11.95 4.47 2.24
C TYR A 81 12.77 5.61 2.84
N ASN A 82 14.08 5.42 2.99
CA ASN A 82 14.98 6.44 3.54
C ASN A 82 15.30 7.60 2.56
N LEU A 83 14.88 7.50 1.29
CA LEU A 83 14.99 8.59 0.32
C LEU A 83 13.76 9.50 0.27
N GLU A 84 12.65 9.07 0.86
CA GLU A 84 11.34 9.65 0.59
C GLU A 84 10.87 10.53 1.74
N LEU A 85 10.57 11.80 1.43
CA LEU A 85 9.85 12.70 2.31
C LEU A 85 8.36 12.39 2.21
N ARG A 86 7.72 12.15 3.34
CA ARG A 86 6.32 11.75 3.41
C ARG A 86 5.40 12.90 3.77
N TRP A 87 4.40 13.16 2.90
CA TRP A 87 3.32 14.10 3.16
C TRP A 87 2.05 13.44 3.66
N GLU A 88 2.09 12.14 3.86
CA GLU A 88 0.97 11.35 4.39
C GLU A 88 0.50 11.89 5.74
N GLY A 89 -0.77 12.27 5.83
CA GLY A 89 -1.38 12.84 7.04
C GLY A 89 -0.99 14.28 7.37
N VAL A 90 -0.16 14.95 6.57
CA VAL A 90 0.20 16.37 6.77
C VAL A 90 -1.05 17.25 6.58
N PRO A 91 -1.41 18.10 7.55
CA PRO A 91 -2.71 18.76 7.56
C PRO A 91 -2.78 20.04 6.73
N SER A 92 -1.66 20.61 6.31
CA SER A 92 -1.63 21.84 5.53
C SER A 92 -0.54 21.84 4.47
N LEU A 93 -0.79 22.54 3.37
CA LEU A 93 0.20 22.76 2.33
C LEU A 93 1.38 23.58 2.87
N ALA A 94 1.13 24.54 3.77
CA ALA A 94 2.16 25.32 4.42
C ALA A 94 3.15 24.43 5.19
N ASP A 95 2.67 23.43 5.92
CA ASP A 95 3.54 22.45 6.61
C ASP A 95 4.28 21.58 5.61
N ALA A 96 3.63 21.11 4.55
CA ALA A 96 4.23 20.31 3.51
C ALA A 96 5.40 21.05 2.81
N LEU A 97 5.21 22.31 2.46
CA LEU A 97 6.25 23.15 1.86
C LEU A 97 7.38 23.48 2.85
N ARG A 98 7.07 23.68 4.13
CA ARG A 98 8.09 23.83 5.18
C ARG A 98 8.95 22.59 5.28
N MET A 99 8.33 21.40 5.34
CA MET A 99 9.04 20.13 5.37
C MET A 99 9.93 19.93 4.14
N LEU A 100 9.43 20.30 2.96
CA LEU A 100 10.19 20.28 1.71
C LEU A 100 11.43 21.16 1.79
N LYS A 101 11.28 22.42 2.24
CA LYS A 101 12.38 23.38 2.40
C LYS A 101 13.44 22.88 3.39
N GLU A 102 13.01 22.42 4.56
CA GLU A 102 13.91 21.87 5.58
C GLU A 102 14.70 20.66 5.05
N GLN A 103 14.05 19.79 4.28
CA GLN A 103 14.73 18.64 3.68
C GLN A 103 15.66 19.04 2.55
N ALA A 104 15.29 19.99 1.69
CA ALA A 104 16.14 20.48 0.60
C ALA A 104 17.48 21.01 1.14
N LEU A 105 17.47 21.75 2.25
CA LEU A 105 18.68 22.27 2.92
C LEU A 105 19.61 21.16 3.47
N ARG A 106 19.10 19.97 3.70
CA ARG A 106 19.86 18.84 4.25
C ARG A 106 20.31 17.86 3.17
N THR A 107 19.67 17.89 2.01
CA THR A 107 19.90 16.93 0.93
C THR A 107 21.16 17.31 0.15
N PRO A 108 22.25 16.52 0.17
CA PRO A 108 23.49 16.84 -0.52
C PRO A 108 23.37 16.57 -2.01
N SER A 109 24.08 17.36 -2.84
CA SER A 109 24.24 17.03 -4.26
C SER A 109 24.99 15.71 -4.42
N PRO A 110 24.62 14.84 -5.37
CA PRO A 110 23.60 14.98 -6.41
C PRO A 110 22.20 14.45 -6.02
N GLN A 111 21.92 14.29 -4.74
CA GLN A 111 20.68 13.70 -4.26
C GLN A 111 19.46 14.60 -4.51
N TRP A 112 18.26 13.99 -4.51
CA TRP A 112 16.98 14.65 -4.75
C TRP A 112 16.14 14.63 -3.48
N VAL A 113 15.28 15.62 -3.31
CA VAL A 113 14.12 15.47 -2.41
C VAL A 113 12.99 14.81 -3.20
N ARG A 114 12.50 13.68 -2.71
CA ARG A 114 11.42 12.92 -3.32
C ARG A 114 10.25 12.89 -2.38
N VAL A 115 9.13 13.44 -2.80
CA VAL A 115 7.85 13.27 -2.12
C VAL A 115 7.10 12.18 -2.89
N VAL A 116 6.97 11.01 -2.29
CA VAL A 116 6.36 9.83 -2.91
C VAL A 116 5.39 9.24 -1.92
N GLY A 117 4.20 8.92 -2.39
CA GLY A 117 3.25 8.19 -1.57
C GLY A 117 1.94 8.92 -1.29
N GLY A 118 1.06 8.20 -0.62
CA GLY A 118 -0.33 8.44 -0.42
C GLY A 118 -0.70 9.74 0.27
N TRP A 119 -0.76 10.78 -0.48
CA TRP A 119 -1.29 12.07 -0.07
C TRP A 119 -2.21 12.62 -1.16
N SER A 120 -3.15 13.46 -0.76
CA SER A 120 -4.05 14.17 -1.66
C SER A 120 -4.15 15.62 -1.19
N GLU A 121 -4.27 16.56 -2.11
CA GLU A 121 -4.48 17.97 -1.80
C GLU A 121 -5.74 18.22 -0.96
N PHE A 122 -6.68 17.29 -1.01
CA PHE A 122 -7.91 17.39 -0.22
C PHE A 122 -7.68 17.20 1.28
N GLN A 123 -6.56 16.59 1.70
CA GLN A 123 -6.17 16.51 3.11
C GLN A 123 -5.65 17.84 3.67
N PHE A 124 -5.15 18.75 2.80
CA PHE A 124 -4.63 20.04 3.22
C PHE A 124 -5.75 21.03 3.57
N ALA A 125 -5.52 21.86 4.56
CA ALA A 125 -6.45 22.94 4.91
C ALA A 125 -6.73 23.87 3.73
N GLU A 126 -5.74 24.09 2.86
CA GLU A 126 -5.82 24.89 1.65
C GLU A 126 -6.55 24.18 0.50
N ARG A 127 -6.73 22.85 0.57
CA ARG A 127 -7.43 22.02 -0.41
C ARG A 127 -6.97 22.26 -1.86
N ARG A 128 -5.68 22.37 -2.05
CA ARG A 128 -5.06 22.58 -3.36
C ARG A 128 -3.66 21.97 -3.43
N MET A 129 -3.23 21.73 -4.65
CA MET A 129 -1.84 21.36 -4.96
C MET A 129 -0.88 22.53 -4.68
N PRO A 130 0.42 22.25 -4.42
CA PRO A 130 1.45 23.28 -4.48
C PRO A 130 1.59 23.79 -5.92
N THR A 131 1.89 25.06 -6.08
CA THR A 131 2.31 25.61 -7.36
C THR A 131 3.78 25.30 -7.64
N LEU A 132 4.17 25.31 -8.91
CA LEU A 132 5.58 25.12 -9.28
C LEU A 132 6.49 26.22 -8.73
N ASP A 133 5.98 27.45 -8.59
CA ASP A 133 6.73 28.54 -7.98
C ASP A 133 6.93 28.31 -6.48
N GLU A 134 5.92 27.87 -5.74
CA GLU A 134 6.06 27.52 -4.32
C GLU A 134 7.10 26.42 -4.10
N ILE A 135 7.15 25.42 -5.00
CA ILE A 135 8.16 24.35 -4.95
C ILE A 135 9.56 24.91 -5.26
N ASN A 136 9.68 25.79 -6.27
CA ASN A 136 10.93 26.44 -6.62
C ASN A 136 11.45 27.34 -5.49
N ASP A 137 10.56 28.06 -4.80
CA ASP A 137 10.91 28.92 -3.67
C ASP A 137 11.33 28.11 -2.43
N ALA A 138 10.71 26.96 -2.22
CA ALA A 138 11.08 26.05 -1.14
C ALA A 138 12.43 25.35 -1.38
N ALA A 139 12.77 25.03 -2.63
CA ALA A 139 13.98 24.30 -3.01
C ALA A 139 14.54 24.82 -4.35
N PRO A 140 15.22 25.98 -4.36
CA PRO A 140 15.70 26.60 -5.61
C PRO A 140 16.81 25.80 -6.30
N ASP A 141 17.71 25.15 -5.53
CA ASP A 141 18.93 24.54 -6.03
C ASP A 141 18.93 23.01 -5.94
N THR A 142 18.14 22.44 -5.05
CA THR A 142 18.05 20.99 -4.85
C THR A 142 16.98 20.39 -5.76
N PRO A 143 17.27 19.35 -6.57
CA PRO A 143 16.26 18.72 -7.39
C PRO A 143 15.11 18.15 -6.54
N VAL A 144 13.87 18.45 -6.93
CA VAL A 144 12.65 18.00 -6.26
C VAL A 144 11.77 17.25 -7.24
N PHE A 145 11.29 16.09 -6.80
CA PHE A 145 10.29 15.28 -7.48
C PHE A 145 9.13 15.02 -6.50
N ILE A 146 7.94 15.47 -6.84
CA ILE A 146 6.73 15.25 -6.04
C ILE A 146 5.77 14.42 -6.87
N LEU A 147 5.53 13.17 -6.45
CA LEU A 147 4.52 12.30 -7.04
C LEU A 147 3.17 12.57 -6.37
N HIS A 148 2.15 12.78 -7.18
CA HIS A 148 0.77 12.86 -6.75
C HIS A 148 -0.01 11.68 -7.31
N LEU A 149 -0.33 10.71 -6.45
CA LEU A 149 -1.02 9.48 -6.83
C LEU A 149 -0.35 8.84 -8.08
N TYR A 150 -1.12 8.45 -9.10
CA TYR A 150 -0.59 7.97 -10.38
C TYR A 150 -0.83 8.93 -11.55
N ASP A 151 -1.42 10.08 -11.30
CA ASP A 151 -1.86 10.98 -12.38
C ASP A 151 -0.79 11.99 -12.80
N ARG A 152 0.05 12.48 -11.87
CA ARG A 152 1.05 13.51 -12.19
C ARG A 152 2.26 13.51 -11.27
N ALA A 153 3.32 14.19 -11.74
CA ALA A 153 4.45 14.56 -10.90
C ALA A 153 4.85 16.02 -11.14
N LEU A 154 5.37 16.66 -10.10
CA LEU A 154 5.83 18.04 -10.09
C LEU A 154 7.34 18.06 -9.90
N LEU A 155 8.05 18.68 -10.85
CA LEU A 155 9.49 18.88 -10.84
C LEU A 155 9.79 20.37 -10.70
N ASN A 156 10.71 20.72 -9.80
CA ASN A 156 11.24 22.09 -9.78
C ASN A 156 12.25 22.32 -10.92
N ARG A 157 12.69 23.57 -11.10
CA ARG A 157 13.66 23.94 -12.15
C ARG A 157 14.98 23.16 -12.04
N ALA A 158 15.44 22.90 -10.82
CA ALA A 158 16.66 22.13 -10.58
C ALA A 158 16.49 20.68 -11.07
N ALA A 159 15.34 20.03 -10.80
CA ALA A 159 15.07 18.70 -11.30
C ALA A 159 14.95 18.67 -12.83
N LEU A 160 14.23 19.61 -13.44
CA LEU A 160 14.12 19.71 -14.91
C LEU A 160 15.50 19.76 -15.57
N LYS A 161 16.42 20.56 -14.99
CA LYS A 161 17.79 20.66 -15.48
C LYS A 161 18.54 19.34 -15.41
N VAL A 162 18.40 18.61 -14.31
CA VAL A 162 19.11 17.33 -14.10
C VAL A 162 18.55 16.22 -14.99
N VAL A 163 17.20 16.15 -15.16
CA VAL A 163 16.61 15.11 -16.04
C VAL A 163 16.82 15.41 -17.52
N GLY A 164 17.16 16.65 -17.87
CA GLY A 164 17.48 17.06 -19.23
C GLY A 164 16.25 17.22 -20.13
N TYR A 165 15.06 17.46 -19.57
CA TYR A 165 13.87 17.73 -20.37
C TYR A 165 13.91 19.13 -20.96
N THR A 166 13.73 19.23 -22.27
CA THR A 166 13.76 20.48 -23.05
C THR A 166 12.51 20.59 -23.91
N LYS A 167 12.38 21.71 -24.61
CA LYS A 167 11.31 21.89 -25.60
C LYS A 167 11.32 20.84 -26.73
N ASP A 168 12.50 20.25 -26.99
CA ASP A 168 12.72 19.27 -28.06
C ASP A 168 12.62 17.80 -27.53
N THR A 169 12.41 17.60 -26.21
CA THR A 169 12.21 16.27 -25.63
C THR A 169 10.82 15.77 -26.03
N PRO A 170 10.71 14.60 -26.70
CA PRO A 170 9.42 14.06 -27.09
C PRO A 170 8.59 13.63 -25.87
N ASN A 171 7.27 13.65 -25.98
CA ASN A 171 6.44 12.98 -24.99
C ASN A 171 6.60 11.47 -25.13
N PRO A 172 6.69 10.71 -24.01
CA PRO A 172 6.70 9.25 -24.12
C PRO A 172 5.33 8.70 -24.49
N PRO A 173 5.25 7.48 -24.99
CA PRO A 173 3.95 6.80 -25.10
C PRO A 173 3.26 6.76 -23.72
N GLY A 174 2.02 7.22 -23.66
CA GLY A 174 1.24 7.22 -22.42
C GLY A 174 1.67 8.28 -21.40
N GLY A 175 2.31 9.39 -21.81
CA GLY A 175 2.68 10.47 -20.91
C GLY A 175 2.87 11.80 -21.60
N GLU A 176 2.79 12.87 -20.83
CA GLU A 176 2.95 14.24 -21.31
C GLU A 176 3.94 15.01 -20.44
N ILE A 177 4.90 15.67 -21.08
CA ILE A 177 5.68 16.73 -20.48
C ILE A 177 4.91 18.03 -20.73
N GLN A 178 4.25 18.59 -19.72
CA GLN A 178 3.49 19.82 -19.86
C GLN A 178 4.43 20.98 -20.25
N ARG A 179 4.00 21.81 -21.22
CA ARG A 179 4.79 22.92 -21.76
C ARG A 179 4.04 24.24 -21.66
N ASP A 180 4.80 25.32 -21.49
CA ASP A 180 4.31 26.69 -21.57
C ASP A 180 4.01 27.12 -23.03
N ALA A 181 3.52 28.35 -23.21
CA ALA A 181 3.21 28.90 -24.53
C ALA A 181 4.43 29.00 -25.48
N ASN A 182 5.66 28.93 -24.95
CA ASN A 182 6.92 28.95 -25.69
C ASN A 182 7.47 27.54 -25.98
N GLY A 183 6.76 26.50 -25.55
CA GLY A 183 7.15 25.11 -25.68
C GLY A 183 8.12 24.60 -24.62
N ASN A 184 8.46 25.37 -23.60
CA ASN A 184 9.37 24.92 -22.55
C ASN A 184 8.63 24.08 -21.51
N PRO A 185 9.26 22.99 -20.99
CA PRO A 185 8.69 22.22 -19.91
C PRO A 185 8.38 23.09 -18.67
N THR A 186 7.14 22.98 -18.17
CA THR A 186 6.72 23.70 -16.96
C THR A 186 7.29 23.08 -15.68
N GLY A 187 7.52 21.79 -15.67
CA GLY A 187 7.85 20.97 -14.51
C GLY A 187 6.75 19.98 -14.14
N MET A 188 5.59 20.06 -14.78
CA MET A 188 4.53 19.09 -14.58
C MET A 188 4.65 17.94 -15.61
N LEU A 189 4.61 16.71 -15.11
CA LEU A 189 4.50 15.49 -15.89
C LEU A 189 3.10 14.91 -15.67
N ILE A 190 2.44 14.46 -16.73
CA ILE A 190 1.07 13.93 -16.70
C ILE A 190 1.10 12.51 -17.25
N ALA A 191 0.53 11.58 -16.51
CA ALA A 191 0.32 10.19 -16.93
C ALA A 191 -0.93 10.11 -17.81
N ARG A 192 -0.84 9.45 -18.97
CA ARG A 192 -1.97 9.20 -19.90
C ARG A 192 -1.62 8.10 -20.90
N PRO A 193 -2.17 6.91 -20.85
CA PRO A 193 -3.02 6.30 -19.81
C PRO A 193 -2.21 5.58 -18.71
N ASN A 194 -0.90 5.71 -18.66
CA ASN A 194 -0.08 5.01 -17.68
C ASN A 194 0.95 5.93 -17.04
N ALA A 195 1.48 5.51 -15.89
CA ALA A 195 2.41 6.29 -15.10
C ALA A 195 3.89 6.11 -15.51
N MET A 196 4.19 5.57 -16.69
CA MET A 196 5.56 5.29 -17.12
C MET A 196 6.47 6.53 -17.06
N ILE A 197 5.97 7.69 -17.54
CA ILE A 197 6.76 8.95 -17.50
C ILE A 197 7.16 9.33 -16.09
N LEU A 198 6.28 9.09 -15.10
CA LEU A 198 6.51 9.46 -13.70
C LEU A 198 7.63 8.60 -13.12
N TYR A 199 7.57 7.30 -13.34
CA TYR A 199 8.53 6.35 -12.81
C TYR A 199 9.86 6.36 -13.54
N ALA A 200 9.85 6.47 -14.87
CA ALA A 200 11.07 6.64 -15.66
C ALA A 200 11.82 7.91 -15.26
N THR A 201 11.10 8.98 -14.93
CA THR A 201 11.71 10.21 -14.41
C THR A 201 12.27 10.02 -13.01
N LEU A 202 11.51 9.40 -12.11
CA LEU A 202 11.96 9.11 -10.74
C LEU A 202 13.20 8.20 -10.74
N ALA A 203 13.27 7.24 -11.65
CA ALA A 203 14.39 6.31 -11.80
C ALA A 203 15.70 7.00 -12.23
N LYS A 204 15.66 8.22 -12.79
CA LYS A 204 16.86 9.02 -13.08
C LYS A 204 17.55 9.57 -11.81
N GLY A 205 16.83 9.59 -10.68
CA GLY A 205 17.39 10.03 -9.41
C GLY A 205 18.37 8.99 -8.81
N PRO A 206 19.36 9.45 -8.02
CA PRO A 206 20.35 8.57 -7.41
C PRO A 206 19.72 7.50 -6.53
N LYS A 207 20.19 6.26 -6.61
CA LYS A 207 19.79 5.14 -5.75
C LYS A 207 20.67 5.10 -4.49
N LEU A 208 20.15 4.47 -3.42
CA LEU A 208 20.95 4.14 -2.25
C LEU A 208 21.92 2.98 -2.56
N PRO A 209 23.15 2.99 -2.00
CA PRO A 209 24.00 1.80 -1.96
C PRO A 209 23.32 0.66 -1.20
N LEU A 210 23.72 -0.59 -1.48
CA LEU A 210 23.11 -1.80 -0.92
C LEU A 210 22.96 -1.75 0.61
N GLU A 211 24.02 -1.39 1.33
CA GLU A 211 24.01 -1.26 2.80
C GLU A 211 22.92 -0.27 3.30
N GLN A 212 22.76 0.83 2.57
CA GLN A 212 21.73 1.82 2.93
C GLN A 212 20.33 1.36 2.52
N GLN A 213 20.18 0.54 1.48
CA GLN A 213 18.92 -0.11 1.11
C GLN A 213 18.50 -1.13 2.19
N VAL A 214 19.44 -1.91 2.72
CA VAL A 214 19.19 -2.80 3.87
C VAL A 214 18.70 -2.00 5.08
N ASN A 215 19.39 -0.88 5.40
CA ASN A 215 18.96 0.01 6.48
C ASN A 215 17.57 0.62 6.21
N SER A 216 17.33 1.08 4.99
CA SER A 216 16.05 1.64 4.55
C SER A 216 14.89 0.65 4.73
N THR A 217 15.07 -0.60 4.31
CA THR A 217 14.07 -1.66 4.47
C THR A 217 13.79 -1.96 5.95
N ARG A 218 14.82 -1.97 6.80
CA ARG A 218 14.66 -2.13 8.25
C ARG A 218 13.89 -0.96 8.89
N GLN A 219 14.16 0.27 8.45
CA GLN A 219 13.41 1.45 8.92
C GLN A 219 11.95 1.36 8.50
N PHE A 220 11.66 0.93 7.28
CA PHE A 220 10.31 0.76 6.80
C PHE A 220 9.55 -0.32 7.57
N MET A 221 10.15 -1.50 7.77
CA MET A 221 9.54 -2.55 8.60
C MET A 221 9.24 -2.06 10.02
N ARG A 222 10.16 -1.29 10.63
CA ARG A 222 9.93 -0.70 11.96
C ARG A 222 8.77 0.28 11.97
N GLU A 223 8.62 1.09 10.92
CA GLU A 223 7.49 2.00 10.77
C GLU A 223 6.17 1.23 10.65
N LEU A 224 6.15 0.17 9.85
CA LEU A 224 4.98 -0.71 9.74
C LEU A 224 4.64 -1.36 11.09
N ASN A 225 5.64 -1.83 11.86
CA ASN A 225 5.42 -2.34 13.21
C ASN A 225 4.86 -1.26 14.16
N ARG A 226 5.31 0.01 14.03
CA ARG A 226 4.73 1.14 14.77
C ARG A 226 3.24 1.32 14.49
N LEU A 227 2.80 0.99 13.31
CA LEU A 227 1.39 1.03 12.92
C LEU A 227 0.62 -0.25 13.25
N GLY A 228 1.28 -1.26 13.82
CA GLY A 228 0.66 -2.53 14.23
C GLY A 228 0.64 -3.60 13.15
N LEU A 229 1.29 -3.38 12.01
CA LEU A 229 1.45 -4.43 11.00
C LEU A 229 2.47 -5.47 11.47
N THR A 230 2.15 -6.73 11.24
CA THR A 230 3.00 -7.90 11.50
C THR A 230 3.21 -8.74 10.25
N SER A 231 2.35 -8.58 9.27
CA SER A 231 2.39 -9.29 7.99
C SER A 231 2.01 -8.38 6.83
N ALA A 232 2.55 -8.69 5.66
CA ALA A 232 2.13 -8.09 4.40
C ALA A 232 2.26 -9.08 3.25
N ILE A 233 1.42 -8.90 2.22
CA ILE A 233 1.58 -9.58 0.95
C ILE A 233 2.18 -8.56 -0.02
N ASP A 234 3.42 -8.83 -0.45
CA ASP A 234 4.07 -8.02 -1.48
C ASP A 234 3.48 -8.38 -2.84
N ALA A 235 2.85 -7.40 -3.47
CA ALA A 235 2.17 -7.59 -4.75
C ALA A 235 3.12 -7.62 -5.96
N GLY A 236 4.43 -7.53 -5.71
CA GLY A 236 5.41 -7.28 -6.77
C GLY A 236 5.34 -5.82 -7.20
N GLY A 237 5.43 -5.57 -8.49
CA GLY A 237 5.24 -4.22 -9.02
C GLY A 237 6.19 -3.88 -10.16
N GLY A 238 5.83 -2.86 -10.92
CA GLY A 238 6.70 -2.33 -11.96
C GLY A 238 8.02 -1.81 -11.39
N PHE A 239 9.12 -2.02 -12.11
CA PHE A 239 10.50 -1.71 -11.70
C PHE A 239 10.99 -2.48 -10.47
N GLN A 240 10.40 -3.63 -10.16
CA GLN A 240 10.87 -4.56 -9.15
C GLN A 240 11.28 -5.87 -9.82
N ASN A 241 12.55 -5.97 -10.17
CA ASN A 241 13.08 -7.11 -10.91
C ASN A 241 13.42 -8.27 -9.96
N TYR A 242 13.02 -9.48 -10.36
CA TYR A 242 13.44 -10.69 -9.67
C TYR A 242 14.62 -11.34 -10.43
N PRO A 243 15.74 -11.70 -9.77
CA PRO A 243 15.94 -11.67 -8.30
C PRO A 243 16.58 -10.40 -7.74
N GLU A 244 17.03 -9.44 -8.56
CA GLU A 244 17.95 -8.38 -8.19
C GLU A 244 17.42 -7.48 -7.06
N ASP A 245 16.17 -7.02 -7.16
CA ASP A 245 15.57 -6.13 -6.14
C ASP A 245 15.13 -6.89 -4.89
N TYR A 246 15.21 -8.23 -4.91
CA TYR A 246 14.89 -9.10 -3.76
C TYR A 246 16.10 -9.44 -2.90
N GLU A 247 17.32 -9.13 -3.31
CA GLU A 247 18.56 -9.44 -2.57
C GLU A 247 18.54 -8.86 -1.15
N VAL A 248 18.06 -7.62 -0.99
CA VAL A 248 18.00 -6.96 0.31
C VAL A 248 17.09 -7.71 1.28
N ILE A 249 15.90 -8.10 0.85
CA ILE A 249 14.95 -8.79 1.72
C ILE A 249 15.39 -10.24 2.00
N ALA A 250 16.03 -10.90 1.03
CA ALA A 250 16.62 -12.21 1.22
C ALA A 250 17.75 -12.17 2.24
N GLU A 251 18.65 -11.17 2.17
CA GLU A 251 19.71 -10.95 3.15
C GLU A 251 19.13 -10.74 4.57
N LEU A 252 18.09 -9.92 4.71
CA LEU A 252 17.42 -9.69 5.99
C LEU A 252 16.78 -10.96 6.54
N HIS A 253 16.21 -11.80 5.68
CA HIS A 253 15.66 -13.08 6.07
C HIS A 253 16.76 -14.05 6.55
N GLU A 254 17.85 -14.21 5.80
CA GLU A 254 18.97 -15.07 6.17
C GLU A 254 19.60 -14.66 7.52
N LYS A 255 19.71 -13.34 7.74
CA LYS A 255 20.25 -12.78 9.00
C LYS A 255 19.23 -12.77 10.15
N LYS A 256 18.01 -13.28 9.95
CA LYS A 256 16.90 -13.27 10.95
C LYS A 256 16.59 -11.86 11.46
N GLN A 257 16.60 -10.87 10.58
CA GLN A 257 16.33 -9.47 10.88
C GLN A 257 14.96 -8.98 10.39
N MET A 258 14.13 -9.91 9.91
CA MET A 258 12.76 -9.63 9.53
C MET A 258 11.91 -9.35 10.77
N THR A 259 11.13 -8.27 10.73
CA THR A 259 10.14 -7.93 11.78
C THR A 259 8.71 -7.89 11.23
N ILE A 260 8.56 -8.19 9.95
CA ILE A 260 7.30 -8.35 9.22
C ILE A 260 7.37 -9.67 8.47
N ARG A 261 6.28 -10.44 8.48
CA ARG A 261 6.14 -11.62 7.60
C ARG A 261 5.76 -11.15 6.21
N ILE A 262 6.42 -11.66 5.19
CA ILE A 262 6.19 -11.28 3.79
C ILE A 262 5.88 -12.52 2.97
N ALA A 263 4.68 -12.53 2.36
CA ALA A 263 4.34 -13.43 1.29
C ALA A 263 4.43 -12.63 -0.02
N TYR A 264 5.36 -13.00 -0.94
CA TYR A 264 5.61 -12.20 -2.14
C TYR A 264 5.06 -12.86 -3.40
N ASN A 265 4.53 -12.02 -4.30
CA ASN A 265 4.11 -12.42 -5.62
C ASN A 265 5.16 -12.01 -6.66
N LEU A 266 5.27 -12.78 -7.75
CA LEU A 266 6.17 -12.46 -8.85
C LEU A 266 5.39 -11.74 -9.95
N PHE A 267 5.91 -10.59 -10.32
CA PHE A 267 5.36 -9.65 -11.29
C PHE A 267 6.26 -9.59 -12.52
N THR A 268 5.72 -9.90 -13.71
CA THR A 268 6.50 -9.83 -14.94
C THR A 268 6.93 -8.39 -15.26
N GLN A 269 8.14 -8.24 -15.83
CA GLN A 269 8.72 -6.95 -16.23
C GLN A 269 8.86 -6.82 -17.75
N ARG A 270 8.46 -7.84 -18.52
CA ARG A 270 8.72 -7.95 -19.96
C ARG A 270 7.43 -8.08 -20.77
N PRO A 271 6.82 -6.95 -21.20
CA PRO A 271 5.63 -7.00 -22.06
C PRO A 271 5.82 -7.90 -23.27
N GLY A 272 4.84 -8.78 -23.53
CA GLY A 272 4.89 -9.76 -24.62
C GLY A 272 5.68 -11.03 -24.35
N HIS A 273 6.34 -11.12 -23.16
CA HIS A 273 7.11 -12.28 -22.71
C HIS A 273 6.64 -12.82 -21.35
N GLU A 274 5.43 -12.46 -20.96
CA GLU A 274 4.88 -12.77 -19.63
C GLU A 274 4.79 -14.28 -19.40
N LEU A 275 4.34 -15.06 -20.39
CA LEU A 275 4.26 -16.51 -20.29
C LEU A 275 5.65 -17.12 -20.07
N GLU A 276 6.68 -16.66 -20.79
CA GLU A 276 8.07 -17.14 -20.62
C GLU A 276 8.58 -16.91 -19.19
N ASP A 277 8.24 -15.75 -18.59
CA ASP A 277 8.63 -15.45 -17.22
C ASP A 277 7.93 -16.40 -16.25
N PHE A 278 6.63 -16.65 -16.41
CA PHE A 278 5.89 -17.57 -15.53
C PHE A 278 6.31 -19.02 -15.74
N GLU A 279 6.58 -19.48 -16.97
CA GLU A 279 7.15 -20.80 -17.24
C GLU A 279 8.47 -21.00 -16.48
N LYS A 280 9.37 -20.02 -16.57
CA LYS A 280 10.65 -20.05 -15.84
C LYS A 280 10.44 -20.11 -14.32
N TRP A 281 9.49 -19.31 -13.77
CA TRP A 281 9.31 -19.23 -12.33
C TRP A 281 8.57 -20.45 -11.76
N THR A 282 7.63 -21.05 -12.51
CA THR A 282 6.98 -22.31 -12.09
C THR A 282 7.93 -23.48 -12.03
N ASP A 283 9.01 -23.46 -12.84
CA ASP A 283 10.10 -24.42 -12.77
C ASP A 283 11.03 -24.18 -11.55
N MET A 284 11.13 -22.93 -11.07
CA MET A 284 12.03 -22.55 -9.98
C MET A 284 11.37 -22.66 -8.60
N PHE A 285 10.08 -22.44 -8.50
CA PHE A 285 9.37 -22.31 -7.22
C PHE A 285 8.12 -23.18 -7.15
N THR A 286 7.81 -23.63 -5.94
CA THR A 286 6.49 -24.13 -5.60
C THR A 286 5.74 -23.10 -4.75
N PRO A 287 4.41 -22.97 -4.88
CA PRO A 287 3.61 -22.09 -4.02
C PRO A 287 3.84 -22.40 -2.53
N GLY A 288 4.03 -21.35 -1.73
CA GLY A 288 4.31 -21.48 -0.31
C GLY A 288 5.76 -21.82 0.05
N GLN A 289 6.65 -21.97 -0.93
CA GLN A 289 8.07 -22.21 -0.68
C GLN A 289 8.71 -21.03 0.09
N GLY A 290 9.47 -21.35 1.14
CA GLY A 290 10.14 -20.39 2.00
C GLY A 290 9.93 -20.70 3.48
N SER A 291 9.83 -19.66 4.31
CA SER A 291 9.60 -19.76 5.74
C SER A 291 8.36 -18.96 6.16
N ASP A 292 7.99 -19.03 7.44
CA ASP A 292 6.89 -18.20 7.98
C ASP A 292 7.17 -16.69 7.89
N PHE A 293 8.43 -16.28 7.66
CA PHE A 293 8.80 -14.87 7.53
C PHE A 293 8.97 -14.39 6.10
N PHE A 294 9.37 -15.26 5.18
CA PHE A 294 9.58 -14.89 3.79
C PHE A 294 9.28 -16.08 2.89
N ARG A 295 8.23 -15.99 2.08
CA ARG A 295 7.77 -17.09 1.25
C ARG A 295 7.17 -16.60 -0.06
N HIS A 296 7.31 -17.44 -1.09
CA HIS A 296 6.66 -17.25 -2.37
C HIS A 296 5.14 -17.48 -2.24
N ASN A 297 4.34 -16.55 -2.78
CA ASN A 297 2.87 -16.63 -2.70
C ASN A 297 2.21 -17.02 -4.04
N GLY A 298 2.77 -16.59 -5.17
CA GLY A 298 2.20 -16.88 -6.49
C GLY A 298 2.55 -15.83 -7.55
N ALA A 299 1.70 -15.71 -8.56
CA ALA A 299 1.85 -14.80 -9.69
C ALA A 299 1.04 -13.50 -9.50
N GLY A 300 1.51 -12.41 -10.08
CA GLY A 300 0.77 -11.15 -10.20
C GLY A 300 1.40 -10.03 -9.38
N GLU A 301 0.78 -8.86 -9.32
CA GLU A 301 -0.60 -8.51 -9.75
C GLU A 301 -0.76 -8.37 -11.29
N MET A 302 0.31 -8.25 -12.05
CA MET A 302 0.24 -8.21 -13.51
C MET A 302 0.54 -9.59 -14.07
N LEU A 303 -0.46 -10.18 -14.77
CA LEU A 303 -0.30 -11.44 -15.49
C LEU A 303 0.03 -11.22 -16.96
N VAL A 304 -0.61 -10.23 -17.58
CA VAL A 304 -0.32 -9.77 -18.95
C VAL A 304 -0.51 -8.25 -19.02
N PHE A 305 0.40 -7.55 -19.69
CA PHE A 305 0.32 -6.09 -19.79
C PHE A 305 -0.89 -5.60 -20.59
N SER A 306 -1.42 -6.43 -21.47
CA SER A 306 -2.64 -6.13 -22.23
C SER A 306 -3.90 -6.08 -21.37
N ALA A 307 -3.86 -6.59 -20.14
CA ALA A 307 -4.96 -6.54 -19.17
C ALA A 307 -4.91 -5.34 -18.22
N ALA A 308 -3.98 -4.41 -18.42
CA ALA A 308 -3.82 -3.24 -17.58
C ALA A 308 -5.03 -2.29 -17.66
N ASP A 309 -5.68 -2.02 -16.55
CA ASP A 309 -6.79 -1.08 -16.41
C ASP A 309 -6.53 -0.07 -15.29
N PHE A 310 -5.75 0.95 -15.57
CA PHE A 310 -5.35 1.93 -14.57
C PHE A 310 -6.52 2.70 -13.94
N GLU A 311 -6.39 2.97 -12.65
CA GLU A 311 -7.32 3.76 -11.86
C GLU A 311 -7.10 5.27 -11.98
N ASP A 312 -7.14 5.80 -13.16
CA ASP A 312 -7.22 7.25 -13.34
C ASP A 312 -8.68 7.68 -13.45
N PHE A 313 -9.23 8.16 -12.34
CA PHE A 313 -10.62 8.62 -12.31
C PHE A 313 -10.80 10.01 -12.93
N LEU A 314 -9.74 10.65 -13.39
CA LEU A 314 -9.81 11.89 -14.17
C LEU A 314 -9.91 11.63 -15.67
N GLU A 315 -9.48 10.47 -16.14
CA GLU A 315 -9.50 10.06 -17.54
C GLU A 315 -10.67 9.10 -17.86
N PRO A 316 -11.06 8.92 -19.13
CA PRO A 316 -11.99 7.88 -19.53
C PRO A 316 -11.47 6.50 -19.15
N ARG A 317 -12.39 5.58 -18.80
CA ARG A 317 -12.02 4.18 -18.53
C ARG A 317 -11.28 3.59 -19.72
N PRO A 318 -10.14 2.90 -19.50
CA PRO A 318 -9.35 2.34 -20.58
C PRO A 318 -10.10 1.18 -21.26
N ASP A 319 -9.96 1.08 -22.56
CA ASP A 319 -10.26 -0.16 -23.27
C ASP A 319 -9.03 -1.07 -23.14
N LEU A 320 -9.24 -2.30 -22.70
CA LEU A 320 -8.16 -3.29 -22.67
C LEU A 320 -7.68 -3.60 -24.09
N ALA A 321 -6.39 -3.86 -24.24
CA ALA A 321 -5.77 -4.04 -25.53
C ALA A 321 -6.41 -5.18 -26.36
N PRO A 322 -6.47 -5.08 -27.68
CA PRO A 322 -6.89 -6.17 -28.54
C PRO A 322 -6.00 -7.42 -28.32
N GLY A 323 -6.62 -8.58 -28.18
CA GLY A 323 -5.90 -9.84 -27.94
C GLY A 323 -5.60 -10.13 -26.47
N MET A 324 -6.03 -9.27 -25.54
CA MET A 324 -5.88 -9.46 -24.11
C MET A 324 -6.39 -10.83 -23.66
N GLU A 325 -7.55 -11.25 -24.13
CA GLU A 325 -8.17 -12.53 -23.75
C GLU A 325 -7.28 -13.73 -24.11
N ASP A 326 -6.67 -13.71 -25.30
CA ASP A 326 -5.81 -14.81 -25.76
C ASP A 326 -4.48 -14.86 -24.98
N GLU A 327 -3.93 -13.70 -24.65
CA GLU A 327 -2.69 -13.61 -23.85
C GLU A 327 -2.95 -14.04 -22.40
N LEU A 328 -4.00 -13.53 -21.78
CA LEU A 328 -4.39 -13.87 -20.42
C LEU A 328 -4.76 -15.35 -20.28
N GLU A 329 -5.49 -15.92 -21.27
CA GLU A 329 -5.84 -17.33 -21.26
C GLU A 329 -4.60 -18.22 -21.20
N ARG A 330 -3.57 -17.94 -22.03
CA ARG A 330 -2.34 -18.73 -22.04
C ARG A 330 -1.63 -18.73 -20.70
N VAL A 331 -1.50 -17.55 -20.09
CA VAL A 331 -0.85 -17.41 -18.77
C VAL A 331 -1.68 -18.09 -17.68
N VAL A 332 -2.99 -17.85 -17.64
CA VAL A 332 -3.87 -18.45 -16.61
C VAL A 332 -3.91 -19.96 -16.72
N ARG A 333 -3.98 -20.53 -17.95
CA ARG A 333 -3.89 -22.00 -18.15
C ARG A 333 -2.61 -22.55 -17.55
N HIS A 334 -1.47 -21.96 -17.85
CA HIS A 334 -0.19 -22.36 -17.31
C HIS A 334 -0.16 -22.34 -15.77
N LEU A 335 -0.63 -21.24 -15.16
CA LEU A 335 -0.67 -21.09 -13.71
C LEU A 335 -1.62 -22.11 -13.03
N VAL A 336 -2.79 -22.37 -13.63
CA VAL A 336 -3.76 -23.35 -13.11
C VAL A 336 -3.22 -24.79 -13.23
N GLU A 337 -2.58 -25.16 -14.35
CA GLU A 337 -1.93 -26.46 -14.56
C GLU A 337 -0.85 -26.73 -13.50
N HIS A 338 -0.09 -25.69 -13.11
CA HIS A 338 0.96 -25.78 -12.08
C HIS A 338 0.44 -25.51 -10.66
N ARG A 339 -0.88 -25.29 -10.50
CA ARG A 339 -1.51 -24.97 -9.21
C ARG A 339 -0.91 -23.76 -8.52
N TRP A 340 -0.49 -22.76 -9.29
CA TRP A 340 0.04 -21.48 -8.79
C TRP A 340 -1.09 -20.54 -8.44
N PRO A 341 -1.18 -20.05 -7.20
CA PRO A 341 -2.04 -18.92 -6.85
C PRO A 341 -1.71 -17.71 -7.70
N PHE A 342 -2.72 -16.93 -8.05
CA PHE A 342 -2.51 -15.73 -8.86
C PHE A 342 -3.46 -14.61 -8.47
N ARG A 343 -2.99 -13.41 -8.71
CA ARG A 343 -3.74 -12.17 -8.52
C ARG A 343 -3.66 -11.31 -9.78
N LEU A 344 -4.67 -10.48 -9.97
CA LEU A 344 -4.74 -9.60 -11.13
C LEU A 344 -5.32 -8.24 -10.74
N HIS A 345 -4.59 -7.20 -11.08
CA HIS A 345 -5.07 -5.81 -11.00
C HIS A 345 -6.34 -5.65 -11.82
N ALA A 346 -7.39 -5.10 -11.25
CA ALA A 346 -8.65 -4.83 -11.94
C ALA A 346 -9.47 -3.75 -11.21
N THR A 347 -9.58 -2.58 -11.83
CA THR A 347 -10.31 -1.43 -11.31
C THR A 347 -11.76 -1.41 -11.73
N TYR A 348 -11.99 -1.64 -13.05
CA TYR A 348 -13.28 -1.37 -13.70
C TYR A 348 -14.08 -2.64 -13.94
N ASN A 349 -15.39 -2.53 -13.76
CA ASN A 349 -16.33 -3.65 -13.96
C ASN A 349 -16.24 -4.26 -15.35
N GLU A 350 -16.00 -3.44 -16.37
CA GLU A 350 -15.89 -3.87 -17.77
C GLU A 350 -14.64 -4.74 -17.97
N SER A 351 -13.52 -4.35 -17.41
CA SER A 351 -12.28 -5.13 -17.41
C SER A 351 -12.46 -6.45 -16.69
N ILE A 352 -13.03 -6.39 -15.47
CA ILE A 352 -13.33 -7.59 -14.66
C ILE A 352 -14.23 -8.56 -15.43
N SER A 353 -15.24 -8.07 -16.15
CA SER A 353 -16.12 -8.92 -16.97
C SER A 353 -15.35 -9.71 -18.02
N ARG A 354 -14.47 -9.05 -18.78
CA ARG A 354 -13.65 -9.66 -19.83
C ARG A 354 -12.65 -10.67 -19.25
N MET A 355 -12.02 -10.34 -18.13
CA MET A 355 -11.09 -11.25 -17.44
C MET A 355 -11.82 -12.49 -16.91
N LEU A 356 -13.03 -12.32 -16.35
CA LEU A 356 -13.85 -13.43 -15.87
C LEU A 356 -14.29 -14.35 -17.03
N ASP A 357 -14.56 -13.82 -18.23
CA ASP A 357 -14.88 -14.66 -19.40
C ASP A 357 -13.71 -15.63 -19.71
N VAL A 358 -12.47 -15.15 -19.58
CA VAL A 358 -11.26 -15.97 -19.71
C VAL A 358 -11.17 -17.01 -18.58
N PHE A 359 -11.36 -16.59 -17.34
CA PHE A 359 -11.25 -17.50 -16.18
C PHE A 359 -12.32 -18.61 -16.22
N GLU A 360 -13.55 -18.27 -16.60
CA GLU A 360 -14.62 -19.26 -16.80
C GLU A 360 -14.29 -20.24 -17.93
N LYS A 361 -13.69 -19.76 -19.03
CA LYS A 361 -13.24 -20.61 -20.13
C LYS A 361 -12.17 -21.60 -19.67
N VAL A 362 -11.13 -21.10 -18.97
CA VAL A 362 -10.08 -21.97 -18.43
C VAL A 362 -10.63 -22.95 -17.42
N ASN A 363 -11.49 -22.49 -16.49
CA ASN A 363 -12.07 -23.36 -15.44
C ASN A 363 -12.93 -24.50 -15.98
N ARG A 364 -13.57 -24.35 -17.17
CA ARG A 364 -14.30 -25.44 -17.84
C ARG A 364 -13.37 -26.58 -18.28
N ASP A 365 -12.17 -26.23 -18.73
CA ASP A 365 -11.20 -27.18 -19.24
C ASP A 365 -10.30 -27.73 -18.11
N ILE A 366 -9.87 -26.86 -17.21
CA ILE A 366 -8.97 -27.14 -16.10
C ILE A 366 -9.57 -26.54 -14.83
N PRO A 367 -10.33 -27.30 -14.05
CA PRO A 367 -11.01 -26.77 -12.87
C PRO A 367 -10.07 -26.16 -11.83
N PHE A 368 -10.41 -24.99 -11.34
CA PHE A 368 -9.62 -24.25 -10.34
C PHE A 368 -9.57 -24.99 -8.98
N ASN A 369 -10.65 -25.66 -8.56
CA ASN A 369 -10.69 -26.60 -7.43
C ASN A 369 -9.91 -26.15 -6.18
N GLY A 370 -10.30 -25.04 -5.57
CA GLY A 370 -9.68 -24.50 -4.37
C GLY A 370 -8.30 -23.83 -4.60
N LEU A 371 -7.91 -23.61 -5.84
CA LEU A 371 -6.79 -22.73 -6.14
C LEU A 371 -7.15 -21.30 -5.69
N HIS A 372 -6.29 -20.66 -4.90
CA HIS A 372 -6.49 -19.28 -4.51
C HIS A 372 -6.17 -18.37 -5.70
N TRP A 373 -7.14 -17.59 -6.13
CA TRP A 373 -6.98 -16.54 -7.10
C TRP A 373 -7.88 -15.35 -6.71
N PHE A 374 -7.51 -14.13 -7.09
CA PHE A 374 -8.29 -12.97 -6.69
C PHE A 374 -8.00 -11.77 -7.56
N PHE A 375 -8.97 -10.86 -7.60
CA PHE A 375 -8.75 -9.51 -8.10
C PHE A 375 -8.28 -8.59 -6.99
N ASP A 376 -7.40 -7.67 -7.36
CA ASP A 376 -7.05 -6.52 -6.55
C ASP A 376 -7.94 -5.33 -6.92
N HIS A 377 -8.22 -4.49 -5.94
CA HIS A 377 -8.92 -3.20 -6.07
C HIS A 377 -10.43 -3.32 -6.28
N ALA A 378 -10.88 -3.67 -7.49
CA ALA A 378 -12.27 -3.90 -7.85
C ALA A 378 -13.23 -2.74 -7.49
N GLU A 379 -12.79 -1.48 -7.69
CA GLU A 379 -13.53 -0.29 -7.23
C GLU A 379 -14.94 -0.23 -7.80
N THR A 380 -15.10 -0.55 -9.09
CA THR A 380 -16.42 -0.41 -9.73
C THR A 380 -17.11 -1.74 -10.03
N VAL A 381 -16.71 -2.82 -9.35
CA VAL A 381 -17.25 -4.16 -9.60
C VAL A 381 -18.75 -4.22 -9.36
N SER A 382 -19.49 -4.85 -10.29
CA SER A 382 -20.93 -5.08 -10.16
C SER A 382 -21.26 -6.31 -9.33
N GLN A 383 -22.50 -6.37 -8.80
CA GLN A 383 -22.98 -7.57 -8.11
C GLN A 383 -22.87 -8.82 -8.97
N ALA A 384 -23.20 -8.73 -10.26
CA ALA A 384 -23.10 -9.88 -11.17
C ALA A 384 -21.68 -10.43 -11.27
N ASN A 385 -20.66 -9.57 -11.29
CA ASN A 385 -19.28 -10.02 -11.31
C ASN A 385 -18.79 -10.52 -9.93
N ILE A 386 -19.27 -9.95 -8.82
CA ILE A 386 -19.01 -10.51 -7.49
C ILE A 386 -19.55 -11.95 -7.37
N ASP A 387 -20.76 -12.20 -7.91
CA ASP A 387 -21.35 -13.53 -7.93
C ASP A 387 -20.53 -14.53 -8.78
N ARG A 388 -20.00 -14.08 -9.93
CA ARG A 388 -19.11 -14.87 -10.80
C ARG A 388 -17.78 -15.19 -10.09
N ILE A 389 -17.17 -14.21 -9.44
CA ILE A 389 -15.93 -14.40 -8.66
C ILE A 389 -16.14 -15.47 -7.60
N LYS A 390 -17.24 -15.35 -6.82
CA LYS A 390 -17.60 -16.36 -5.81
C LYS A 390 -17.83 -17.74 -6.42
N ALA A 391 -18.55 -17.83 -7.53
CA ALA A 391 -18.85 -19.10 -8.19
C ALA A 391 -17.58 -19.82 -8.66
N LEU A 392 -16.54 -19.09 -9.05
CA LEU A 392 -15.23 -19.62 -9.41
C LEU A 392 -14.30 -19.86 -8.20
N GLY A 393 -14.75 -19.57 -6.98
CA GLY A 393 -13.93 -19.71 -5.76
C GLY A 393 -12.85 -18.66 -5.60
N GLY A 394 -12.98 -17.51 -6.26
CA GLY A 394 -12.05 -16.40 -6.16
C GLY A 394 -12.30 -15.47 -4.97
N GLY A 395 -11.40 -14.51 -4.77
CA GLY A 395 -11.48 -13.46 -3.74
C GLY A 395 -11.33 -12.06 -4.31
N ILE A 396 -11.47 -11.06 -3.44
CA ILE A 396 -11.25 -9.65 -3.77
C ILE A 396 -10.41 -9.01 -2.67
N ALA A 397 -9.21 -8.55 -3.02
CA ALA A 397 -8.35 -7.78 -2.14
C ALA A 397 -8.61 -6.28 -2.39
N VAL A 398 -9.26 -5.62 -1.45
CA VAL A 398 -9.64 -4.20 -1.57
C VAL A 398 -8.54 -3.33 -0.99
N GLN A 399 -8.25 -2.21 -1.65
CA GLN A 399 -7.32 -1.18 -1.17
C GLN A 399 -8.07 0.15 -0.98
N HIS A 400 -7.55 0.99 -0.09
CA HIS A 400 -8.24 2.23 0.30
C HIS A 400 -7.91 3.43 -0.60
N ARG A 401 -7.64 3.17 -1.89
CA ARG A 401 -7.33 4.24 -2.85
C ARG A 401 -8.43 5.30 -2.93
N MET A 402 -9.69 4.88 -2.80
CA MET A 402 -10.84 5.79 -2.80
C MET A 402 -10.85 6.76 -1.60
N ALA A 403 -10.13 6.46 -0.52
CA ALA A 403 -9.93 7.44 0.56
C ALA A 403 -9.14 8.68 0.09
N PHE A 404 -8.35 8.55 -0.98
CA PHE A 404 -7.52 9.62 -1.57
C PHE A 404 -8.08 10.15 -2.90
N GLN A 405 -8.83 9.33 -3.63
CA GLN A 405 -9.32 9.64 -4.98
C GLN A 405 -10.84 9.83 -5.03
N GLY A 406 -11.53 9.71 -3.90
CA GLY A 406 -13.00 9.80 -3.84
C GLY A 406 -13.55 11.12 -4.36
N GLU A 407 -12.88 12.23 -4.09
CA GLU A 407 -13.26 13.55 -4.61
C GLU A 407 -13.19 13.60 -6.14
N TYR A 408 -12.14 13.06 -6.75
CA TYR A 408 -12.00 12.97 -8.21
C TYR A 408 -13.05 12.06 -8.82
N PHE A 409 -13.31 10.91 -8.18
CA PHE A 409 -14.36 10.02 -8.62
C PHE A 409 -15.76 10.68 -8.56
N ALA A 410 -16.03 11.43 -7.48
CA ALA A 410 -17.29 12.17 -7.33
C ALA A 410 -17.44 13.29 -8.37
N GLU A 411 -16.36 13.98 -8.70
CA GLU A 411 -16.35 15.02 -9.75
C GLU A 411 -16.73 14.42 -11.11
N ARG A 412 -16.20 13.24 -11.45
CA ARG A 412 -16.43 12.61 -12.74
C ARG A 412 -17.76 11.87 -12.85
N TYR A 413 -18.10 11.08 -11.82
CA TYR A 413 -19.24 10.15 -11.88
C TYR A 413 -20.43 10.58 -11.03
N GLY A 414 -20.27 11.67 -10.27
CA GLY A 414 -21.27 12.16 -9.32
C GLY A 414 -21.13 11.53 -7.93
N ILE A 415 -21.56 12.27 -6.91
CA ILE A 415 -21.43 11.84 -5.50
C ILE A 415 -22.21 10.53 -5.23
N GLU A 416 -23.33 10.30 -5.90
CA GLU A 416 -24.14 9.09 -5.73
C GLU A 416 -23.36 7.82 -6.11
N ALA A 417 -22.48 7.92 -7.15
CA ALA A 417 -21.66 6.79 -7.58
C ALA A 417 -20.62 6.38 -6.54
N THR A 418 -20.20 7.29 -5.66
CA THR A 418 -19.22 6.97 -4.61
C THR A 418 -19.79 6.07 -3.51
N ARG A 419 -21.12 6.03 -3.33
CA ARG A 419 -21.76 5.33 -2.21
C ARG A 419 -21.49 3.83 -2.17
N HIS A 420 -21.09 3.26 -3.30
CA HIS A 420 -20.83 1.83 -3.46
C HIS A 420 -19.53 1.57 -4.24
N THR A 421 -18.51 2.38 -4.03
CA THR A 421 -17.26 2.30 -4.79
C THR A 421 -16.04 2.31 -3.84
N PRO A 422 -15.42 1.14 -3.63
CA PRO A 422 -15.87 -0.22 -3.95
C PRO A 422 -17.04 -0.70 -3.06
N PRO A 423 -17.84 -1.68 -3.53
CA PRO A 423 -19.03 -2.14 -2.80
C PRO A 423 -18.70 -3.20 -1.72
N VAL A 424 -17.84 -2.87 -0.76
CA VAL A 424 -17.29 -3.82 0.23
C VAL A 424 -18.38 -4.54 1.03
N ALA A 425 -19.42 -3.82 1.46
CA ALA A 425 -20.54 -4.43 2.18
C ALA A 425 -21.22 -5.53 1.34
N LYS A 426 -21.44 -5.28 0.04
CA LYS A 426 -22.04 -6.28 -0.86
C LYS A 426 -21.13 -7.48 -1.13
N MET A 427 -19.82 -7.27 -1.20
CA MET A 427 -18.86 -8.37 -1.30
C MET A 427 -18.99 -9.31 -0.09
N LEU A 428 -19.07 -8.73 1.12
CA LEU A 428 -19.25 -9.48 2.36
C LEU A 428 -20.61 -10.19 2.43
N GLU A 429 -21.70 -9.52 2.06
CA GLU A 429 -23.05 -10.11 2.00
C GLU A 429 -23.11 -11.30 1.03
N THR A 430 -22.41 -11.20 -0.11
CA THR A 430 -22.30 -12.29 -1.07
C THR A 430 -21.48 -13.45 -0.48
N GLY A 431 -20.55 -13.18 0.43
CA GLY A 431 -19.67 -14.17 1.05
C GLY A 431 -18.49 -14.58 0.17
N VAL A 432 -18.04 -13.71 -0.73
CA VAL A 432 -16.74 -13.83 -1.38
C VAL A 432 -15.65 -13.52 -0.35
N PRO A 433 -14.49 -14.19 -0.38
CA PRO A 433 -13.35 -13.81 0.45
C PRO A 433 -12.93 -12.37 0.19
N VAL A 434 -12.85 -11.55 1.24
CA VAL A 434 -12.41 -10.13 1.17
C VAL A 434 -11.28 -9.91 2.15
N GLY A 435 -10.21 -9.27 1.69
CA GLY A 435 -9.12 -8.75 2.52
C GLY A 435 -8.87 -7.29 2.24
N LEU A 436 -8.19 -6.62 3.16
CA LEU A 436 -7.81 -5.22 3.00
C LEU A 436 -6.31 -5.04 2.91
N GLY A 437 -5.92 -4.07 2.10
CA GLY A 437 -4.55 -3.65 1.93
C GLY A 437 -4.43 -2.16 1.63
N THR A 438 -3.21 -1.69 1.49
CA THR A 438 -2.96 -0.27 1.27
C THR A 438 -2.66 0.09 -0.18
N ASP A 439 -2.07 -0.80 -0.94
CA ASP A 439 -1.46 -0.50 -2.24
C ASP A 439 -0.39 0.61 -2.14
N ALA A 440 0.23 0.72 -0.97
CA ALA A 440 1.27 1.72 -0.76
C ALA A 440 2.61 1.23 -1.36
N THR A 441 3.51 2.13 -1.64
CA THR A 441 3.75 3.45 -1.02
C THR A 441 3.41 4.64 -1.91
N ARG A 442 2.70 4.48 -2.99
CA ARG A 442 2.61 5.51 -4.04
C ARG A 442 1.20 6.06 -4.25
N VAL A 443 0.20 5.21 -4.37
CA VAL A 443 -1.20 5.61 -4.63
C VAL A 443 -2.00 5.88 -3.39
N ALA A 444 -1.58 5.32 -2.27
CA ALA A 444 -2.23 5.49 -0.98
C ALA A 444 -1.20 5.42 0.14
N SER A 445 -1.59 5.83 1.34
CA SER A 445 -0.75 5.73 2.53
C SER A 445 -0.62 4.28 2.98
N TYR A 446 0.57 3.90 3.46
CA TYR A 446 0.79 2.62 4.13
C TYR A 446 0.18 2.56 5.56
N ASN A 447 -0.52 3.61 5.99
CA ASN A 447 -1.15 3.64 7.31
C ASN A 447 -2.49 2.89 7.30
N PRO A 448 -2.60 1.70 7.94
CA PRO A 448 -3.83 0.91 7.95
C PRO A 448 -4.98 1.61 8.69
N TRP A 449 -4.66 2.52 9.62
CA TRP A 449 -5.66 3.27 10.38
C TRP A 449 -6.40 4.30 9.52
N THR A 450 -5.78 4.78 8.43
CA THR A 450 -6.47 5.58 7.42
C THR A 450 -7.52 4.74 6.67
N ALA A 451 -7.20 3.49 6.34
CA ALA A 451 -8.14 2.59 5.70
C ALA A 451 -9.27 2.16 6.64
N LEU A 452 -8.96 1.86 7.90
CA LEU A 452 -9.98 1.56 8.92
C LEU A 452 -10.92 2.76 9.16
N TYR A 453 -10.35 3.97 9.22
CA TYR A 453 -11.15 5.19 9.29
C TYR A 453 -12.11 5.33 8.10
N TRP A 454 -11.59 5.14 6.88
CA TRP A 454 -12.38 5.23 5.65
C TRP A 454 -13.55 4.25 5.65
N LEU A 455 -13.35 2.99 6.01
CA LEU A 455 -14.40 1.96 6.03
C LEU A 455 -15.46 2.21 7.11
N VAL A 456 -15.05 2.67 8.29
CA VAL A 456 -15.96 2.89 9.44
C VAL A 456 -16.72 4.20 9.30
N SER A 457 -16.04 5.29 8.94
CA SER A 457 -16.66 6.61 8.79
C SER A 457 -17.31 6.82 7.42
N GLY A 458 -16.86 6.09 6.40
CA GLY A 458 -17.26 6.30 5.01
C GLY A 458 -16.71 7.58 4.39
N ARG A 459 -15.62 8.15 4.95
CA ARG A 459 -15.08 9.46 4.54
C ARG A 459 -13.70 9.34 3.92
N THR A 460 -13.45 10.21 2.93
CA THR A 460 -12.11 10.43 2.36
C THR A 460 -11.17 11.10 3.36
N VAL A 461 -9.88 11.16 3.04
CA VAL A 461 -8.89 11.94 3.82
C VAL A 461 -9.20 13.43 3.81
N GLY A 462 -9.88 13.92 2.77
CA GLY A 462 -10.40 15.28 2.66
C GLY A 462 -11.68 15.55 3.43
N GLY A 463 -12.29 14.49 4.02
CA GLY A 463 -13.51 14.60 4.83
C GLY A 463 -14.81 14.50 4.03
N MET A 464 -14.75 14.26 2.71
CA MET A 464 -15.96 14.04 1.89
C MET A 464 -16.64 12.75 2.31
N GLN A 465 -17.96 12.78 2.51
CA GLN A 465 -18.76 11.59 2.80
C GLN A 465 -18.97 10.81 1.51
N MET A 466 -18.36 9.63 1.41
CA MET A 466 -18.56 8.69 0.30
C MET A 466 -19.69 7.71 0.60
N TYR A 467 -19.50 6.85 1.61
CA TYR A 467 -20.45 5.81 1.97
C TYR A 467 -21.58 6.36 2.83
N ASP A 468 -22.80 6.00 2.50
CA ASP A 468 -23.90 6.16 3.42
C ASP A 468 -23.83 5.14 4.57
N HIS A 469 -24.77 5.21 5.50
CA HIS A 469 -24.75 4.33 6.68
C HIS A 469 -24.83 2.84 6.32
N SER A 470 -25.48 2.48 5.23
CA SER A 470 -25.68 1.07 4.83
C SER A 470 -24.44 0.43 4.21
N ALA A 471 -23.54 1.26 3.66
CA ALA A 471 -22.31 0.80 3.01
C ALA A 471 -21.08 0.83 3.94
N ARG A 472 -21.18 1.45 5.13
CA ARG A 472 -20.11 1.47 6.13
C ARG A 472 -20.00 0.14 6.83
N LEU A 473 -18.80 -0.18 7.28
CA LEU A 473 -18.55 -1.35 8.11
C LEU A 473 -18.52 -0.98 9.60
N ASP A 474 -18.98 -1.90 10.45
CA ASP A 474 -18.67 -1.81 11.87
C ASP A 474 -17.17 -2.07 12.12
N ARG A 475 -16.69 -1.70 13.30
CA ARG A 475 -15.25 -1.76 13.66
C ARG A 475 -14.71 -3.17 13.72
N ASP A 476 -15.50 -4.12 14.19
CA ASP A 476 -15.10 -5.53 14.28
C ASP A 476 -14.94 -6.14 12.89
N THR A 477 -15.91 -5.90 12.00
CA THR A 477 -15.86 -6.33 10.60
C THR A 477 -14.68 -5.70 9.86
N ALA A 478 -14.46 -4.39 9.99
CA ALA A 478 -13.34 -3.71 9.35
C ALA A 478 -11.99 -4.26 9.85
N LEU A 479 -11.84 -4.51 11.16
CA LEU A 479 -10.63 -5.12 11.73
C LEU A 479 -10.43 -6.56 11.23
N MET A 480 -11.49 -7.35 11.14
CA MET A 480 -11.43 -8.73 10.64
C MET A 480 -10.87 -8.78 9.22
N LEU A 481 -11.23 -7.82 8.36
CA LEU A 481 -10.69 -7.75 7.00
C LEU A 481 -9.17 -7.45 6.97
N TRP A 482 -8.67 -6.68 7.94
CA TRP A 482 -7.24 -6.37 8.11
C TRP A 482 -6.43 -7.48 8.81
N THR A 483 -7.07 -8.53 9.26
CA THR A 483 -6.43 -9.60 10.03
C THR A 483 -6.71 -10.96 9.38
N GLN A 484 -7.75 -11.67 9.82
CA GLN A 484 -8.13 -12.99 9.31
C GLN A 484 -8.52 -12.96 7.82
N GLY A 485 -9.25 -11.92 7.38
CA GLY A 485 -9.65 -11.77 5.99
C GLY A 485 -8.45 -11.69 5.06
N SER A 486 -7.47 -10.85 5.40
CA SER A 486 -6.24 -10.70 4.60
C SER A 486 -5.36 -11.96 4.59
N ALA A 487 -5.40 -12.78 5.65
CA ALA A 487 -4.62 -14.02 5.71
C ALA A 487 -5.05 -15.06 4.66
N TRP A 488 -6.29 -14.99 4.15
CA TRP A 488 -6.75 -15.87 3.07
C TRP A 488 -5.94 -15.67 1.78
N PHE A 489 -5.53 -14.44 1.48
CA PHE A 489 -4.83 -14.07 0.24
C PHE A 489 -3.37 -14.56 0.17
N SER A 490 -2.85 -15.04 1.29
CA SER A 490 -1.57 -15.75 1.37
C SER A 490 -1.71 -17.22 1.76
N SER A 491 -2.93 -17.79 1.71
CA SER A 491 -3.23 -19.17 2.11
C SER A 491 -2.86 -19.49 3.56
N GLU A 492 -2.90 -18.47 4.44
CA GLU A 492 -2.51 -18.59 5.86
C GLU A 492 -3.67 -18.36 6.84
N GLN A 493 -4.93 -18.39 6.37
CA GLN A 493 -6.14 -18.13 7.15
C GLN A 493 -6.31 -19.01 8.40
N ASN A 494 -5.64 -20.16 8.45
CA ASN A 494 -5.64 -21.06 9.59
C ASN A 494 -4.40 -20.92 10.49
N GLN A 495 -3.46 -20.04 10.13
CA GLN A 495 -2.17 -19.90 10.81
C GLN A 495 -2.03 -18.56 11.52
N LYS A 496 -2.67 -17.50 11.02
CA LYS A 496 -2.57 -16.15 11.55
C LYS A 496 -3.86 -15.33 11.35
N GLY A 497 -3.91 -14.15 11.95
CA GLY A 497 -5.03 -13.22 11.82
C GLY A 497 -6.03 -13.27 12.97
N GLN A 498 -5.81 -14.16 13.94
CA GLN A 498 -6.59 -14.25 15.17
C GLN A 498 -5.66 -14.41 16.38
N ILE A 499 -6.07 -13.92 17.54
CA ILE A 499 -5.45 -14.27 18.81
C ILE A 499 -6.12 -15.56 19.29
N LYS A 500 -5.58 -16.70 18.82
CA LYS A 500 -6.14 -18.03 19.05
C LYS A 500 -5.03 -19.04 19.31
N ALA A 501 -5.23 -19.93 20.28
CA ALA A 501 -4.29 -21.00 20.58
C ALA A 501 -3.91 -21.79 19.32
N GLY A 502 -2.61 -22.00 19.10
CA GLY A 502 -2.03 -22.67 17.94
C GLY A 502 -1.71 -21.77 16.74
N GLN A 503 -2.27 -20.56 16.66
CA GLN A 503 -1.89 -19.56 15.64
C GLN A 503 -0.57 -18.85 15.99
N LEU A 504 0.05 -18.25 14.98
CA LEU A 504 1.26 -17.45 15.12
C LEU A 504 1.02 -16.26 16.08
N ALA A 505 1.93 -16.08 17.02
CA ALA A 505 1.81 -15.08 18.06
C ALA A 505 2.22 -13.68 17.55
N ASP A 506 1.37 -13.14 16.69
CA ASP A 506 1.48 -11.83 16.09
C ASP A 506 0.34 -10.94 16.62
N LEU A 507 0.69 -9.86 17.31
CA LEU A 507 -0.30 -8.94 17.88
C LEU A 507 0.22 -7.50 17.99
N ALA A 508 -0.71 -6.56 18.11
CA ALA A 508 -0.43 -5.15 18.35
C ALA A 508 -1.23 -4.65 19.56
N VAL A 509 -0.55 -3.96 20.47
CA VAL A 509 -1.16 -3.24 21.59
C VAL A 509 -1.29 -1.78 21.21
N LEU A 510 -2.48 -1.23 21.29
CA LEU A 510 -2.82 0.06 20.69
C LEU A 510 -2.61 1.23 21.65
N SER A 511 -2.25 2.37 21.11
CA SER A 511 -2.12 3.65 21.84
C SER A 511 -3.45 4.20 22.33
N LYS A 512 -4.55 3.84 21.67
CA LYS A 512 -5.93 4.19 22.00
C LYS A 512 -6.86 3.00 21.76
N ASP A 513 -7.98 2.96 22.44
CA ASP A 513 -9.00 1.93 22.21
C ASP A 513 -9.73 2.18 20.88
N TYR A 514 -9.36 1.44 19.84
CA TYR A 514 -9.96 1.49 18.51
C TYR A 514 -11.48 1.35 18.54
N PHE A 515 -12.01 0.55 19.45
CA PHE A 515 -13.46 0.25 19.52
C PHE A 515 -14.28 1.36 20.17
N ARG A 516 -13.64 2.30 20.86
CA ARG A 516 -14.31 3.34 21.66
C ARG A 516 -13.98 4.78 21.27
N VAL A 517 -12.82 5.01 20.65
CA VAL A 517 -12.44 6.39 20.24
C VAL A 517 -13.44 6.96 19.22
N PRO A 518 -13.64 8.28 19.18
CA PRO A 518 -14.33 8.93 18.06
C PRO A 518 -13.73 8.52 16.71
N GLU A 519 -14.55 8.42 15.67
CA GLU A 519 -14.10 7.97 14.33
C GLU A 519 -12.89 8.76 13.83
N GLU A 520 -12.89 10.09 14.01
CA GLU A 520 -11.78 10.97 13.57
C GLU A 520 -10.44 10.66 14.24
N GLU A 521 -10.45 10.03 15.41
CA GLU A 521 -9.23 9.64 16.11
C GLU A 521 -8.63 8.32 15.63
N ILE A 522 -9.37 7.54 14.85
CA ILE A 522 -8.90 6.26 14.31
C ILE A 522 -7.62 6.46 13.48
N LYS A 523 -7.56 7.49 12.65
CA LYS A 523 -6.38 7.82 11.82
C LYS A 523 -5.09 8.01 12.60
N GLY A 524 -5.21 8.40 13.86
CA GLY A 524 -4.07 8.70 14.75
C GLY A 524 -3.70 7.55 15.69
N ILE A 525 -4.29 6.37 15.53
CA ILE A 525 -3.91 5.19 16.33
C ILE A 525 -2.54 4.69 15.89
N GLU A 526 -1.75 4.25 16.87
CA GLU A 526 -0.46 3.60 16.67
C GLU A 526 -0.39 2.37 17.58
N SER A 527 0.53 1.47 17.31
CA SER A 527 0.91 0.45 18.27
C SER A 527 1.87 1.04 19.31
N VAL A 528 1.72 0.66 20.56
CA VAL A 528 2.67 0.95 21.64
C VAL A 528 3.50 -0.27 22.01
N LEU A 529 3.09 -1.46 21.56
CA LEU A 529 3.83 -2.71 21.67
C LEU A 529 3.41 -3.62 20.51
N THR A 530 4.33 -4.03 19.65
CA THR A 530 4.08 -4.98 18.57
C THR A 530 4.91 -6.23 18.78
N VAL A 531 4.25 -7.37 18.70
CA VAL A 531 4.83 -8.71 18.85
C VAL A 531 4.69 -9.46 17.53
N VAL A 532 5.79 -10.05 17.06
CA VAL A 532 5.82 -10.93 15.88
C VAL A 532 6.55 -12.20 16.28
N ASN A 533 5.94 -13.35 16.04
CA ASN A 533 6.51 -14.65 16.40
C ASN A 533 6.86 -14.76 17.90
N GLY A 534 6.11 -14.08 18.77
CA GLY A 534 6.39 -14.03 20.20
C GLY A 534 7.49 -13.04 20.61
N ASP A 535 8.20 -12.44 19.67
CA ASP A 535 9.25 -11.45 19.93
C ASP A 535 8.69 -10.01 19.88
N ILE A 536 9.10 -9.18 20.83
CA ILE A 536 8.76 -7.75 20.82
C ILE A 536 9.62 -7.05 19.76
N VAL A 537 9.00 -6.66 18.65
CA VAL A 537 9.67 -6.00 17.50
C VAL A 537 9.57 -4.48 17.55
N TYR A 538 8.58 -3.95 18.28
CA TYR A 538 8.40 -2.52 18.50
C TYR A 538 7.82 -2.26 19.89
N ALA A 539 8.30 -1.22 20.55
CA ALA A 539 7.72 -0.73 21.80
C ALA A 539 7.94 0.78 21.94
N ALA A 540 6.97 1.47 22.55
CA ALA A 540 6.98 2.90 22.77
C ALA A 540 6.19 3.29 24.04
N GLY A 541 6.27 4.56 24.42
CA GLY A 541 5.54 5.08 25.59
C GLY A 541 5.85 4.30 26.87
N ALA A 542 4.82 3.80 27.55
CA ALA A 542 4.97 3.03 28.78
C ALA A 542 5.73 1.71 28.61
N PHE A 543 5.81 1.20 27.38
CA PHE A 543 6.51 -0.04 27.02
C PHE A 543 7.91 0.22 26.44
N GLY A 544 8.35 1.49 26.34
CA GLY A 544 9.64 1.88 25.80
C GLY A 544 10.86 1.08 26.32
N PRO A 545 10.94 0.73 27.60
CA PRO A 545 12.02 -0.13 28.12
C PRO A 545 12.12 -1.52 27.49
N LEU A 546 11.06 -1.99 26.83
CA LEU A 546 11.01 -3.28 26.12
C LEU A 546 11.41 -3.17 24.65
N ALA A 547 11.66 -1.95 24.15
CA ALA A 547 11.98 -1.71 22.76
C ALA A 547 13.27 -2.43 22.34
N PRO A 548 13.31 -3.03 21.14
CA PRO A 548 14.56 -3.51 20.59
C PRO A 548 15.56 -2.34 20.38
N PRO A 549 16.86 -2.63 20.25
CA PRO A 549 17.87 -1.59 20.03
C PRO A 549 17.51 -0.69 18.83
N ALA A 550 17.74 0.61 18.98
CA ALA A 550 17.48 1.57 17.92
C ALA A 550 18.37 1.29 16.71
N ILE A 551 17.78 1.37 15.53
CA ILE A 551 18.50 1.25 14.25
C ILE A 551 18.87 2.66 13.80
N PRO A 552 20.17 2.99 13.64
CA PRO A 552 20.56 4.29 13.07
C PRO A 552 19.95 4.48 11.69
N VAL A 553 19.50 5.68 11.37
CA VAL A 553 18.98 6.01 10.03
C VAL A 553 20.14 6.36 9.11
N LEU A 554 20.24 5.70 7.98
CA LEU A 554 21.24 5.94 6.93
C LEU A 554 20.55 6.25 5.60
N PRO A 555 21.05 7.25 4.86
CA PRO A 555 22.11 8.20 5.23
C PRO A 555 21.64 9.24 6.27
N GLU A 556 22.57 9.97 6.89
CA GLU A 556 22.26 10.96 7.93
C GLU A 556 21.38 12.13 7.45
N TRP A 557 21.39 12.42 6.16
CA TRP A 557 20.52 13.42 5.53
C TRP A 557 19.12 12.90 5.21
N SER A 558 18.85 11.60 5.39
CA SER A 558 17.53 10.99 5.13
C SER A 558 16.39 11.81 5.74
N PRO A 559 15.26 11.97 5.02
CA PRO A 559 14.05 12.56 5.58
C PRO A 559 13.58 11.89 6.86
N VAL A 560 13.76 10.57 6.95
CA VAL A 560 13.34 9.73 8.10
C VAL A 560 13.98 10.18 9.43
N VAL A 561 15.15 10.82 9.38
CA VAL A 561 15.80 11.40 10.59
C VAL A 561 14.93 12.46 11.26
N LYS A 562 14.18 13.25 10.49
CA LYS A 562 13.33 14.35 10.98
C LYS A 562 11.85 14.02 10.97
N VAL A 563 11.42 13.26 9.98
CA VAL A 563 10.04 12.82 9.79
C VAL A 563 10.05 11.29 9.73
N PRO A 564 10.06 10.62 10.88
CA PRO A 564 10.23 9.17 10.95
C PRO A 564 8.94 8.41 10.60
N GLY A 565 8.36 8.67 9.44
CA GLY A 565 7.19 7.97 8.94
C GLY A 565 5.95 8.83 8.76
N HIS A 566 4.78 8.21 8.85
CA HIS A 566 3.49 8.89 8.75
C HIS A 566 3.41 10.06 9.73
N TYR A 567 2.93 11.21 9.23
CA TYR A 567 2.89 12.46 10.01
C TYR A 567 2.13 12.30 11.32
N ARG A 568 2.71 12.82 12.39
CA ARG A 568 2.09 12.88 13.72
C ARG A 568 1.72 14.32 14.00
N SER A 569 0.45 14.59 14.23
CA SER A 569 0.05 15.89 14.79
C SER A 569 0.77 16.07 16.13
N ALA A 570 1.54 17.14 16.26
CA ALA A 570 1.96 17.56 17.60
C ALA A 570 0.70 17.76 18.46
N PRO A 571 0.71 17.42 19.77
CA PRO A 571 -0.40 17.76 20.63
C PRO A 571 -0.67 19.27 20.46
N PRO A 572 -1.94 19.72 20.46
CA PRO A 572 -2.28 21.10 20.14
C PRO A 572 -1.56 22.04 21.11
N GLN A 573 -0.49 22.65 20.66
CA GLN A 573 -0.04 23.89 21.25
C GLN A 573 -1.13 24.89 20.90
N ALA A 574 -1.63 25.57 21.94
CA ALA A 574 -2.74 26.52 21.86
C ALA A 574 -2.67 27.34 20.56
N ALA A 575 -3.77 27.25 19.80
CA ALA A 575 -3.89 27.86 18.50
C ALA A 575 -3.48 29.34 18.53
N ARG A 576 -2.39 29.67 17.87
CA ARG A 576 -2.18 31.03 17.38
C ARG A 576 -3.16 31.20 16.21
N VAL A 577 -4.20 31.96 16.45
CA VAL A 577 -5.14 32.42 15.44
C VAL A 577 -4.35 33.21 14.38
N GLY A 578 -3.99 32.56 13.30
CA GLY A 578 -3.50 33.17 12.09
C GLY A 578 -4.68 33.34 11.14
N MET A 579 -4.99 34.56 10.78
CA MET A 579 -6.06 34.89 9.84
C MET A 579 -5.86 34.13 8.53
N SER A 580 -6.83 33.26 8.17
CA SER A 580 -6.90 32.65 6.85
C SER A 580 -7.30 33.72 5.83
N VAL A 581 -6.40 34.04 4.92
CA VAL A 581 -6.77 34.72 3.69
C VAL A 581 -7.20 33.66 2.70
N ALA A 582 -8.49 33.53 2.51
CA ALA A 582 -9.04 32.70 1.45
C ALA A 582 -8.73 33.36 0.09
N HIS A 583 -7.73 32.86 -0.60
CA HIS A 583 -7.54 33.16 -2.01
C HIS A 583 -8.38 32.20 -2.85
N HIS A 584 -9.49 32.71 -3.36
CA HIS A 584 -10.17 32.08 -4.47
C HIS A 584 -9.32 32.28 -5.73
N CYS A 585 -8.82 31.19 -6.30
CA CYS A 585 -8.29 31.21 -7.66
C CYS A 585 -9.44 31.46 -8.64
N SER A 586 -9.53 32.67 -9.16
CA SER A 586 -10.50 33.07 -10.20
C SER A 586 -9.92 33.05 -11.61
N GLY A 587 -9.07 32.05 -11.94
CA GLY A 587 -8.48 31.89 -13.26
C GLY A 587 -8.00 30.46 -13.50
N PRO A 588 -7.74 30.06 -14.77
CA PRO A 588 -7.23 28.73 -15.06
C PRO A 588 -5.87 28.54 -14.41
N CYS A 589 -5.85 27.77 -13.34
CA CYS A 589 -4.62 27.37 -12.67
C CYS A 589 -3.96 26.24 -13.48
N GLY A 590 -2.75 26.48 -14.01
CA GLY A 590 -1.99 25.49 -14.77
C GLY A 590 -1.63 24.22 -13.99
N VAL A 591 -1.83 24.23 -12.67
CA VAL A 591 -1.62 23.09 -11.77
C VAL A 591 -2.93 22.38 -11.42
N HIS A 592 -4.03 23.16 -11.33
CA HIS A 592 -5.35 22.66 -10.98
C HIS A 592 -6.31 22.65 -12.14
N ASN A 593 -5.83 22.59 -13.36
CA ASN A 593 -6.63 22.78 -14.55
C ASN A 593 -7.94 21.94 -14.53
N HIS A 594 -8.93 22.42 -13.75
CA HIS A 594 -10.27 21.87 -13.66
C HIS A 594 -11.09 22.06 -14.95
N GLN A 595 -10.53 22.78 -15.89
CA GLN A 595 -11.02 22.84 -17.27
C GLN A 595 -10.12 22.00 -18.18
N HIS A 596 -9.96 20.75 -17.86
CA HIS A 596 -9.52 19.81 -18.87
C HIS A 596 -10.64 19.68 -19.88
N ASP A 597 -10.38 20.15 -21.05
CA ASP A 597 -11.25 19.90 -22.21
C ASP A 597 -11.04 18.42 -22.60
N PHE A 598 -11.69 17.53 -21.86
CA PHE A 598 -11.62 16.06 -22.03
C PHE A 598 -12.18 15.58 -23.37
N ALA A 599 -12.64 16.49 -24.22
CA ALA A 599 -13.19 16.16 -25.53
C ALA A 599 -12.13 15.91 -26.62
N ARG A 600 -10.83 16.00 -26.32
CA ARG A 600 -9.79 15.69 -27.30
C ARG A 600 -9.13 14.36 -26.97
N THR A 601 -9.73 13.28 -27.44
CA THR A 601 -8.99 12.08 -27.83
C THR A 601 -8.03 12.48 -28.95
N SER A 602 -6.84 12.97 -28.63
CA SER A 602 -5.77 13.03 -29.61
C SER A 602 -5.32 11.59 -29.84
N GLU A 603 -5.58 11.07 -31.03
CA GLU A 603 -4.88 9.89 -31.52
C GLU A 603 -3.39 10.13 -31.26
N MET A 604 -2.78 9.28 -30.42
CA MET A 604 -1.36 9.38 -30.15
C MET A 604 -0.60 9.18 -31.46
N PRO A 605 0.26 10.10 -31.87
CA PRO A 605 1.10 9.85 -33.04
C PRO A 605 1.99 8.65 -32.71
N VAL A 606 1.89 7.61 -33.51
CA VAL A 606 2.87 6.52 -33.56
C VAL A 606 4.13 7.14 -34.17
N SER A 607 5.01 7.68 -33.34
CA SER A 607 6.30 8.21 -33.80
C SER A 607 7.42 7.30 -33.30
N ASP A 608 8.51 7.24 -34.08
CA ASP A 608 9.74 6.50 -33.76
C ASP A 608 10.50 7.00 -32.51
N ASP A 609 9.87 7.79 -31.66
CA ASP A 609 10.42 8.39 -30.45
C ASP A 609 10.62 7.39 -29.30
N ASN A 610 10.22 6.13 -29.47
CA ASN A 610 10.47 5.03 -28.54
C ASN A 610 11.96 4.84 -28.19
N ALA A 611 12.89 5.28 -29.07
CA ALA A 611 14.32 5.13 -28.82
C ALA A 611 14.81 5.95 -27.62
N PHE A 612 14.25 7.13 -27.35
CA PHE A 612 14.63 7.95 -26.21
C PHE A 612 14.17 7.34 -24.88
N TRP A 613 12.91 6.88 -24.85
CA TRP A 613 12.31 6.32 -23.64
C TRP A 613 12.67 4.84 -23.44
N GLY A 614 12.89 4.08 -24.51
CA GLY A 614 13.40 2.71 -24.45
C GLY A 614 14.82 2.61 -23.89
N ALA A 615 15.65 3.64 -24.07
CA ALA A 615 16.98 3.73 -23.47
C ALA A 615 16.93 3.89 -21.92
N LEU A 616 15.79 4.18 -21.35
CA LEU A 616 15.58 4.22 -19.89
C LEU A 616 15.29 2.83 -19.28
N GLY A 617 15.29 1.78 -20.10
CA GLY A 617 15.31 0.38 -19.67
C GLY A 617 13.99 -0.17 -19.18
N CYS A 618 12.85 0.48 -19.47
CA CYS A 618 11.56 -0.09 -19.11
C CYS A 618 10.44 0.31 -20.06
N SER A 619 9.82 -0.69 -20.66
CA SER A 619 8.51 -0.60 -21.32
C SER A 619 7.37 -0.94 -20.34
N CYS A 620 7.64 -0.93 -19.04
CA CYS A 620 6.71 -1.35 -18.01
C CYS A 620 5.69 -0.28 -17.71
N PHE A 621 4.47 -0.69 -17.51
CA PHE A 621 3.46 0.08 -16.82
C PHE A 621 3.80 0.12 -15.33
N ALA A 622 3.53 1.22 -14.68
CA ALA A 622 3.79 1.33 -13.26
C ALA A 622 2.49 1.06 -12.50
N PHE A 623 2.51 0.06 -11.68
CA PHE A 623 1.47 -0.26 -10.71
C PHE A 623 1.95 -0.03 -9.29
#